data_46853290a8a57735f1939220122554c1
#
_entry.id   46853290a8a57735f1939220122554c1
#
_cell.length_a   1.000
_cell.length_b   1.000
_cell.length_c   1.000
_cell.angle_alpha   90.00
_cell.angle_beta   90.00
_cell.angle_gamma   90.00
#
_symmetry.space_group_name_H-M   'P 1'
#
loop_
_entity.id
_entity.type
_entity.pdbx_description
1 polymer ?
#
loop_
_entity_poly.entity_id
_entity_poly.type
_entity_poly.pdbx_seq_one_letter_code
_entity_poly.pdbx_strand_id
1 'polypeptide(L)'
;MKTMRLNGHDIDFDVTGEAPEHPTLLLLSGWCQDHRLFDRVLPVLAAERRVVRMDWRGHGAQRTVAGDFGPDEMADDAVALLRELGETSVVPVSTSHGGWANLEMADRLGAAAAPRVVVVDWLVRRPAPEFLRDLRAGYHPDTWRQGRQALFDTWLDQADSPEVVHHLNEEMAGFDAEMWTRSCRVIEAAYQRWGSPLERMLALAEPRPVAHLYSQPSTPEHHREQREFSAGNPWFQPRWLGGPTHFPTLDSPEVISEAILAFAAGARR
;
A
#
# COMPACT_ATOMS: atom_id res chain seq x y z
N MET A 1 -12.99 2.56 -14.29
CA MET A 1 -11.67 3.23 -14.37
C MET A 1 -11.60 4.09 -15.62
N LYS A 2 -10.86 5.17 -15.59
CA LYS A 2 -10.43 6.02 -16.72
C LYS A 2 -8.94 5.81 -16.90
N THR A 3 -8.41 6.11 -18.09
CA THR A 3 -6.97 6.03 -18.37
C THR A 3 -6.43 7.40 -18.70
N MET A 4 -5.24 7.73 -18.16
CA MET A 4 -4.52 8.97 -18.43
C MET A 4 -3.08 8.67 -18.78
N ARG A 5 -2.53 9.37 -19.77
CA ARG A 5 -1.13 9.25 -20.16
C ARG A 5 -0.25 10.13 -19.26
N LEU A 6 0.55 9.52 -18.38
CA LEU A 6 1.43 10.19 -17.43
C LEU A 6 2.85 9.63 -17.56
N ASN A 7 3.84 10.49 -17.58
CA ASN A 7 5.27 10.12 -17.64
C ASN A 7 5.60 9.05 -18.71
N GLY A 8 4.85 9.05 -19.83
CA GLY A 8 5.04 8.07 -20.89
C GLY A 8 4.32 6.72 -20.70
N HIS A 9 3.51 6.56 -19.65
CA HIS A 9 2.74 5.35 -19.34
C HIS A 9 1.25 5.64 -19.25
N ASP A 10 0.42 4.65 -19.55
CA ASP A 10 -1.02 4.70 -19.35
C ASP A 10 -1.33 4.28 -17.91
N ILE A 11 -1.95 5.17 -17.16
CA ILE A 11 -2.30 4.99 -15.75
C ILE A 11 -3.81 4.95 -15.64
N ASP A 12 -4.33 3.87 -15.06
CA ASP A 12 -5.75 3.71 -14.80
C ASP A 12 -6.11 4.29 -13.43
N PHE A 13 -7.21 5.04 -13.39
CA PHE A 13 -7.70 5.67 -12.17
C PHE A 13 -9.21 5.87 -12.20
N ASP A 14 -9.80 6.08 -11.04
CA ASP A 14 -11.15 6.64 -10.91
C ASP A 14 -11.23 7.63 -9.75
N VAL A 15 -12.31 8.40 -9.78
CA VAL A 15 -12.61 9.40 -8.74
C VAL A 15 -14.06 9.22 -8.33
N THR A 16 -14.30 9.05 -7.03
CA THR A 16 -15.64 8.82 -6.46
C THR A 16 -15.82 9.68 -5.21
N GLY A 17 -17.05 10.11 -4.94
CA GLY A 17 -17.37 10.97 -3.80
C GLY A 17 -16.94 12.43 -4.00
N GLU A 18 -17.47 13.29 -3.13
CA GLU A 18 -17.19 14.74 -3.09
C GLU A 18 -17.16 15.19 -1.62
N ALA A 19 -16.06 15.83 -1.22
CA ALA A 19 -15.93 16.44 0.11
C ALA A 19 -14.83 17.52 0.05
N PRO A 20 -15.13 18.68 -0.56
CA PRO A 20 -14.11 19.69 -0.87
C PRO A 20 -13.46 20.32 0.37
N GLU A 21 -14.09 20.21 1.54
CA GLU A 21 -13.57 20.69 2.82
C GLU A 21 -12.55 19.74 3.47
N HIS A 22 -12.34 18.57 2.89
CA HIS A 22 -11.44 17.53 3.43
C HIS A 22 -10.36 17.15 2.42
N PRO A 23 -9.17 16.70 2.88
CA PRO A 23 -8.18 16.10 2.00
C PRO A 23 -8.76 14.89 1.26
N THR A 24 -8.45 14.78 -0.02
CA THR A 24 -8.80 13.62 -0.86
C THR A 24 -8.08 12.37 -0.35
N LEU A 25 -8.76 11.23 -0.31
CA LEU A 25 -8.10 9.95 -0.08
C LEU A 25 -7.54 9.42 -1.41
N LEU A 26 -6.25 9.12 -1.45
CA LEU A 26 -5.61 8.45 -2.59
C LEU A 26 -5.33 6.99 -2.21
N LEU A 27 -6.00 6.04 -2.85
CA LEU A 27 -5.85 4.61 -2.57
C LEU A 27 -4.85 3.98 -3.53
N LEU A 28 -3.82 3.36 -2.97
CA LEU A 28 -2.64 2.83 -3.63
C LEU A 28 -2.46 1.36 -3.26
N SER A 29 -2.55 0.46 -4.22
CA SER A 29 -2.37 -0.98 -3.98
C SER A 29 -0.91 -1.35 -3.70
N GLY A 30 -0.71 -2.56 -3.20
CA GLY A 30 0.60 -3.20 -3.17
C GLY A 30 1.08 -3.65 -4.57
N TRP A 31 2.22 -4.31 -4.60
CA TRP A 31 2.75 -4.90 -5.83
C TRP A 31 1.93 -6.11 -6.27
N CYS A 32 1.75 -6.26 -7.58
CA CYS A 32 0.91 -7.29 -8.18
C CYS A 32 -0.55 -7.26 -7.67
N GLN A 33 -1.05 -6.06 -7.38
CA GLN A 33 -2.42 -5.77 -6.98
C GLN A 33 -2.92 -4.57 -7.79
N ASP A 34 -4.24 -4.38 -7.87
CA ASP A 34 -4.85 -3.24 -8.55
C ASP A 34 -6.03 -2.66 -7.75
N HIS A 35 -6.74 -1.72 -8.33
CA HIS A 35 -7.86 -1.01 -7.71
C HIS A 35 -8.95 -1.91 -7.12
N ARG A 36 -9.12 -3.16 -7.60
CA ARG A 36 -10.12 -4.12 -7.10
C ARG A 36 -9.93 -4.45 -5.63
N LEU A 37 -8.70 -4.35 -5.13
CA LEU A 37 -8.40 -4.50 -3.70
C LEU A 37 -9.22 -3.55 -2.81
N PHE A 38 -9.70 -2.44 -3.38
CA PHE A 38 -10.44 -1.40 -2.65
C PHE A 38 -11.94 -1.39 -2.94
N ASP A 39 -12.48 -2.32 -3.74
CA ASP A 39 -13.90 -2.31 -4.14
C ASP A 39 -14.84 -2.37 -2.94
N ARG A 40 -14.48 -3.11 -1.89
CA ARG A 40 -15.32 -3.25 -0.69
C ARG A 40 -15.27 -2.04 0.24
N VAL A 41 -14.16 -1.32 0.28
CA VAL A 41 -13.98 -0.12 1.13
C VAL A 41 -14.44 1.16 0.44
N LEU A 42 -14.42 1.20 -0.90
CA LEU A 42 -14.73 2.39 -1.68
C LEU A 42 -16.10 3.00 -1.36
N PRO A 43 -17.21 2.25 -1.26
CA PRO A 43 -18.52 2.84 -0.97
C PRO A 43 -18.57 3.57 0.37
N VAL A 44 -17.92 3.02 1.40
CA VAL A 44 -17.86 3.61 2.74
C VAL A 44 -17.01 4.88 2.74
N LEU A 45 -15.83 4.82 2.13
CA LEU A 45 -14.91 5.96 2.06
C LEU A 45 -15.49 7.10 1.22
N ALA A 46 -16.09 6.76 0.07
CA ALA A 46 -16.65 7.75 -0.86
C ALA A 46 -17.93 8.43 -0.35
N ALA A 47 -18.61 7.87 0.64
CA ALA A 47 -19.74 8.52 1.32
C ALA A 47 -19.28 9.74 2.16
N GLU A 48 -18.02 9.74 2.62
CA GLU A 48 -17.49 10.74 3.55
C GLU A 48 -16.36 11.59 2.95
N ARG A 49 -15.77 11.16 1.84
CA ARG A 49 -14.57 11.77 1.24
C ARG A 49 -14.61 11.70 -0.28
N ARG A 50 -13.89 12.61 -0.90
CA ARG A 50 -13.44 12.42 -2.26
C ARG A 50 -12.33 11.37 -2.26
N VAL A 51 -12.47 10.34 -3.09
CA VAL A 51 -11.57 9.19 -3.17
C VAL A 51 -11.04 9.08 -4.59
N VAL A 52 -9.73 9.00 -4.73
CA VAL A 52 -9.03 8.65 -5.97
C VAL A 52 -8.45 7.25 -5.78
N ARG A 53 -8.77 6.30 -6.67
CA ARG A 53 -8.04 5.04 -6.79
C ARG A 53 -7.14 5.13 -8.01
N MET A 54 -5.94 4.61 -7.88
CA MET A 54 -4.94 4.60 -8.95
C MET A 54 -4.30 3.22 -9.06
N ASP A 55 -4.21 2.70 -10.27
CA ASP A 55 -3.36 1.55 -10.55
C ASP A 55 -1.95 2.03 -10.91
N TRP A 56 -0.97 1.37 -10.36
CA TRP A 56 0.42 1.61 -10.73
C TRP A 56 0.67 1.25 -12.20
N ARG A 57 1.70 1.86 -12.82
CA ARG A 57 2.12 1.45 -14.16
C ARG A 57 2.27 -0.07 -14.25
N GLY A 58 1.67 -0.69 -15.24
CA GLY A 58 1.66 -2.15 -15.44
C GLY A 58 0.77 -2.95 -14.49
N HIS A 59 -0.03 -2.31 -13.62
CA HIS A 59 -0.91 -3.00 -12.67
C HIS A 59 -2.40 -2.95 -13.04
N GLY A 60 -2.85 -1.96 -13.81
CA GLY A 60 -4.22 -1.84 -14.27
C GLY A 60 -4.56 -2.73 -15.47
N ALA A 61 -5.38 -2.22 -16.38
CA ALA A 61 -5.73 -2.91 -17.61
C ALA A 61 -4.51 -3.12 -18.53
N GLN A 62 -3.55 -2.20 -18.48
CA GLN A 62 -2.27 -2.34 -19.18
C GLN A 62 -1.27 -3.10 -18.31
N ARG A 63 -1.10 -4.39 -18.60
CA ARG A 63 -0.19 -5.28 -17.85
C ARG A 63 1.26 -5.23 -18.33
N THR A 64 1.54 -4.60 -19.47
CA THR A 64 2.88 -4.48 -20.04
C THR A 64 3.45 -3.09 -19.83
N VAL A 65 4.69 -2.99 -19.37
CA VAL A 65 5.42 -1.73 -19.17
C VAL A 65 6.80 -1.84 -19.79
N ALA A 66 7.14 -0.87 -20.62
CA ALA A 66 8.49 -0.76 -21.14
C ALA A 66 9.46 -0.24 -20.08
N GLY A 67 10.61 -0.88 -19.97
CA GLY A 67 11.66 -0.50 -19.02
C GLY A 67 11.43 -1.02 -17.61
N ASP A 68 12.36 -0.68 -16.74
CA ASP A 68 12.31 -1.01 -15.32
C ASP A 68 11.70 0.16 -14.52
N PHE A 69 11.13 -0.12 -13.36
CA PHE A 69 10.59 0.90 -12.49
C PHE A 69 10.54 0.41 -11.04
N GLY A 70 10.46 1.34 -10.11
CA GLY A 70 10.38 1.11 -8.68
C GLY A 70 9.55 2.18 -7.97
N PRO A 71 9.71 2.32 -6.65
CA PRO A 71 8.95 3.28 -5.85
C PRO A 71 9.08 4.74 -6.31
N ASP A 72 10.24 5.11 -6.85
CA ASP A 72 10.49 6.48 -7.33
C ASP A 72 9.61 6.82 -8.55
N GLU A 73 9.57 5.96 -9.56
CA GLU A 73 8.75 6.15 -10.76
C GLU A 73 7.25 6.03 -10.46
N MET A 74 6.88 5.13 -9.55
CA MET A 74 5.49 5.00 -9.08
C MET A 74 5.03 6.27 -8.36
N ALA A 75 5.88 6.86 -7.54
CA ALA A 75 5.61 8.12 -6.86
C ALA A 75 5.49 9.29 -7.85
N ASP A 76 6.33 9.34 -8.89
CA ASP A 76 6.23 10.36 -9.95
C ASP A 76 4.90 10.30 -10.69
N ASP A 77 4.40 9.08 -10.98
CA ASP A 77 3.09 8.91 -11.62
C ASP A 77 1.95 9.38 -10.72
N ALA A 78 1.99 9.04 -9.44
CA ALA A 78 0.98 9.47 -8.48
C ALA A 78 0.96 11.00 -8.31
N VAL A 79 2.13 11.64 -8.20
CA VAL A 79 2.25 13.11 -8.15
C VAL A 79 1.72 13.75 -9.42
N ALA A 80 2.02 13.18 -10.60
CA ALA A 80 1.53 13.68 -11.88
C ALA A 80 0.02 13.56 -11.97
N LEU A 81 -0.57 12.41 -11.56
CA LEU A 81 -2.02 12.23 -11.52
C LEU A 81 -2.71 13.26 -10.64
N LEU A 82 -2.23 13.45 -9.42
CA LEU A 82 -2.81 14.43 -8.48
C LEU A 82 -2.77 15.84 -9.05
N ARG A 83 -1.68 16.22 -9.72
CA ARG A 83 -1.56 17.53 -10.38
C ARG A 83 -2.58 17.70 -11.50
N GLU A 84 -2.74 16.69 -12.36
CA GLU A 84 -3.73 16.72 -13.46
C GLU A 84 -5.17 16.78 -12.95
N LEU A 85 -5.45 16.16 -11.79
CA LEU A 85 -6.75 16.21 -11.13
C LEU A 85 -7.00 17.52 -10.34
N GLY A 86 -5.96 18.34 -10.16
CA GLY A 86 -6.05 19.56 -9.35
C GLY A 86 -6.12 19.31 -7.84
N GLU A 87 -5.69 18.13 -7.38
CA GLU A 87 -5.71 17.78 -5.97
C GLU A 87 -4.59 18.51 -5.21
N THR A 88 -4.94 19.35 -4.27
CA THR A 88 -3.99 20.18 -3.51
C THR A 88 -3.69 19.65 -2.11
N SER A 89 -4.56 18.78 -1.58
CA SER A 89 -4.37 18.14 -0.28
C SER A 89 -4.91 16.72 -0.30
N VAL A 90 -4.06 15.76 0.06
CA VAL A 90 -4.38 14.34 0.00
C VAL A 90 -3.94 13.61 1.26
N VAL A 91 -4.66 12.56 1.63
CA VAL A 91 -4.20 11.53 2.57
C VAL A 91 -4.00 10.26 1.77
N PRO A 92 -2.76 9.92 1.41
CA PRO A 92 -2.48 8.68 0.70
C PRO A 92 -2.61 7.48 1.64
N VAL A 93 -3.26 6.44 1.14
CA VAL A 93 -3.53 5.17 1.79
C VAL A 93 -2.94 4.07 0.93
N SER A 94 -1.91 3.41 1.40
CA SER A 94 -1.28 2.31 0.65
C SER A 94 -1.39 0.98 1.38
N THR A 95 -1.45 -0.11 0.63
CA THR A 95 -1.39 -1.46 1.17
C THR A 95 0.00 -2.06 0.96
N SER A 96 0.45 -2.86 1.93
CA SER A 96 1.67 -3.65 1.82
C SER A 96 2.87 -2.84 1.28
N HIS A 97 3.66 -3.41 0.39
CA HIS A 97 4.86 -2.77 -0.18
C HIS A 97 4.59 -1.60 -1.14
N GLY A 98 3.34 -1.28 -1.46
CA GLY A 98 2.96 0.02 -2.04
C GLY A 98 3.34 1.19 -1.13
N GLY A 99 3.55 0.92 0.16
CA GLY A 99 4.04 1.87 1.14
C GLY A 99 5.37 2.54 0.79
N TRP A 100 6.26 1.86 0.06
CA TRP A 100 7.51 2.49 -0.41
C TRP A 100 7.24 3.67 -1.35
N ALA A 101 6.41 3.47 -2.38
CA ALA A 101 6.02 4.54 -3.30
C ALA A 101 5.18 5.62 -2.60
N ASN A 102 4.31 5.23 -1.66
CA ASN A 102 3.55 6.17 -0.85
C ASN A 102 4.45 7.13 -0.07
N LEU A 103 5.48 6.63 0.61
CA LEU A 103 6.41 7.48 1.36
C LEU A 103 7.26 8.38 0.45
N GLU A 104 7.70 7.88 -0.72
CA GLU A 104 8.41 8.70 -1.71
C GLU A 104 7.50 9.82 -2.26
N MET A 105 6.24 9.52 -2.58
CA MET A 105 5.25 10.50 -3.02
C MET A 105 4.96 11.53 -1.93
N ALA A 106 4.72 11.08 -0.69
CA ALA A 106 4.42 11.97 0.43
C ALA A 106 5.59 12.95 0.68
N ASP A 107 6.83 12.48 0.55
CA ASP A 107 8.03 13.31 0.69
C ASP A 107 8.11 14.39 -0.40
N ARG A 108 7.81 14.04 -1.66
CA ARG A 108 7.78 14.98 -2.79
C ARG A 108 6.67 16.04 -2.70
N LEU A 109 5.51 15.64 -2.17
CA LEU A 109 4.37 16.55 -1.98
C LEU A 109 4.58 17.52 -0.80
N GLY A 110 5.38 17.15 0.20
CA GLY A 110 5.53 17.91 1.44
C GLY A 110 4.32 17.75 2.39
N ALA A 111 4.48 18.18 3.65
CA ALA A 111 3.45 18.02 4.68
C ALA A 111 2.21 18.90 4.46
N ALA A 112 2.33 19.98 3.70
CA ALA A 112 1.19 20.83 3.35
C ALA A 112 0.19 20.13 2.43
N ALA A 113 0.70 19.43 1.40
CA ALA A 113 -0.15 18.71 0.44
C ALA A 113 -0.46 17.27 0.86
N ALA A 114 0.44 16.60 1.62
CA ALA A 114 0.21 15.29 2.20
C ALA A 114 0.35 15.34 3.73
N PRO A 115 -0.67 15.90 4.44
CA PRO A 115 -0.54 16.17 5.88
C PRO A 115 -0.52 14.92 6.76
N ARG A 116 -0.94 13.78 6.24
CA ARG A 116 -1.02 12.49 6.91
C ARG A 116 -0.76 11.38 5.91
N VAL A 117 -0.29 10.22 6.39
CA VAL A 117 -0.05 9.03 5.56
C VAL A 117 -0.67 7.82 6.25
N VAL A 118 -1.31 6.95 5.49
CA VAL A 118 -1.80 5.66 5.98
C VAL A 118 -1.07 4.54 5.26
N VAL A 119 -0.53 3.62 6.02
CA VAL A 119 0.01 2.36 5.50
C VAL A 119 -0.76 1.19 6.12
N VAL A 120 -1.15 0.24 5.28
CA VAL A 120 -2.02 -0.89 5.66
C VAL A 120 -1.25 -2.19 5.51
N ASP A 121 -1.24 -3.00 6.56
CA ASP A 121 -0.65 -4.34 6.59
C ASP A 121 0.72 -4.40 5.90
N TRP A 122 1.62 -3.58 6.35
CA TRP A 122 2.98 -3.52 5.83
C TRP A 122 3.98 -4.03 6.87
N LEU A 123 4.94 -4.83 6.44
CA LEU A 123 6.05 -5.24 7.29
C LEU A 123 6.97 -4.04 7.56
N VAL A 124 6.60 -3.22 8.56
CA VAL A 124 7.24 -1.91 8.83
C VAL A 124 8.62 -2.01 9.47
N ARG A 125 9.00 -3.17 9.96
CA ARG A 125 10.32 -3.44 10.52
C ARG A 125 11.28 -4.07 9.50
N ARG A 126 12.53 -4.27 9.91
CA ARG A 126 13.49 -5.03 9.11
C ARG A 126 12.95 -6.44 8.88
N PRO A 127 12.98 -6.93 7.65
CA PRO A 127 12.42 -8.23 7.32
C PRO A 127 13.25 -9.36 7.94
N ALA A 128 12.57 -10.43 8.33
CA ALA A 128 13.24 -11.66 8.74
C ALA A 128 14.01 -12.29 7.57
N PRO A 129 15.07 -13.04 7.84
CA PRO A 129 15.84 -13.72 6.79
C PRO A 129 15.00 -14.64 5.89
N GLU A 130 13.97 -15.26 6.46
CA GLU A 130 13.01 -16.12 5.76
C GLU A 130 12.25 -15.33 4.69
N PHE A 131 11.73 -14.18 5.01
CA PHE A 131 11.03 -13.30 4.06
C PHE A 131 11.95 -12.88 2.90
N LEU A 132 13.20 -12.50 3.19
CA LEU A 132 14.17 -12.17 2.14
C LEU A 132 14.50 -13.38 1.26
N ARG A 133 14.56 -14.57 1.83
CA ARG A 133 14.74 -15.82 1.06
C ARG A 133 13.56 -16.04 0.11
N ASP A 134 12.34 -15.83 0.57
CA ASP A 134 11.12 -16.02 -0.24
C ASP A 134 11.02 -14.97 -1.36
N LEU A 135 11.39 -13.72 -1.08
CA LEU A 135 11.52 -12.68 -2.13
C LEU A 135 12.54 -13.10 -3.20
N ARG A 136 13.72 -13.62 -2.79
CA ARG A 136 14.77 -14.09 -3.72
C ARG A 136 14.29 -15.27 -4.54
N ALA A 137 13.57 -16.20 -3.95
CA ALA A 137 12.93 -17.29 -4.70
C ALA A 137 11.92 -16.72 -5.71
N GLY A 138 11.15 -15.66 -5.32
CA GLY A 138 10.16 -15.01 -6.15
C GLY A 138 10.71 -14.24 -7.36
N TYR A 139 11.99 -13.87 -7.37
CA TYR A 139 12.60 -13.25 -8.55
C TYR A 139 13.63 -14.11 -9.30
N HIS A 140 13.87 -15.33 -8.84
CA HIS A 140 14.71 -16.27 -9.57
C HIS A 140 13.91 -16.93 -10.70
N PRO A 141 14.46 -17.01 -11.94
CA PRO A 141 13.72 -17.51 -13.11
C PRO A 141 13.10 -18.90 -12.94
N ASP A 142 13.79 -19.79 -12.23
CA ASP A 142 13.37 -21.19 -12.08
C ASP A 142 12.41 -21.40 -10.89
N THR A 143 12.37 -20.49 -9.92
CA THR A 143 11.63 -20.68 -8.65
C THR A 143 10.59 -19.63 -8.35
N TRP A 144 10.36 -18.66 -9.22
CA TRP A 144 9.44 -17.54 -8.95
C TRP A 144 8.02 -17.98 -8.61
N ARG A 145 7.52 -19.06 -9.22
CA ARG A 145 6.19 -19.60 -8.89
C ARG A 145 6.11 -20.17 -7.49
N GLN A 146 7.17 -20.90 -7.06
CA GLN A 146 7.26 -21.42 -5.70
C GLN A 146 7.39 -20.28 -4.68
N GLY A 147 8.22 -19.27 -4.97
CA GLY A 147 8.35 -18.08 -4.13
C GLY A 147 7.04 -17.31 -4.00
N ARG A 148 6.31 -17.12 -5.11
CA ARG A 148 4.98 -16.52 -5.09
C ARG A 148 4.01 -17.33 -4.22
N GLN A 149 3.97 -18.65 -4.39
CA GLN A 149 3.07 -19.51 -3.61
C GLN A 149 3.39 -19.45 -2.12
N ALA A 150 4.65 -19.45 -1.73
CA ALA A 150 5.06 -19.31 -0.33
C ALA A 150 4.58 -17.99 0.29
N LEU A 151 4.62 -16.88 -0.47
CA LEU A 151 4.06 -15.60 -0.04
C LEU A 151 2.53 -15.67 0.10
N PHE A 152 1.82 -16.27 -0.86
CA PHE A 152 0.37 -16.45 -0.78
C PHE A 152 -0.05 -17.25 0.45
N ASP A 153 0.63 -18.38 0.71
CA ASP A 153 0.37 -19.22 1.87
C ASP A 153 0.58 -18.44 3.18
N THR A 154 1.63 -17.61 3.24
CA THR A 154 1.90 -16.75 4.40
C THR A 154 0.82 -15.68 4.59
N TRP A 155 0.36 -15.04 3.51
CA TRP A 155 -0.64 -13.96 3.59
C TRP A 155 -2.04 -14.46 3.90
N LEU A 156 -2.38 -15.68 3.49
CA LEU A 156 -3.64 -16.32 3.83
C LEU A 156 -3.64 -16.79 5.30
N ASP A 157 -2.48 -17.21 5.84
CA ASP A 157 -2.28 -17.67 7.22
C ASP A 157 -3.34 -18.67 7.69
N GLN A 158 -3.73 -19.60 6.81
CA GLN A 158 -4.77 -20.62 7.04
C GLN A 158 -6.18 -20.05 7.28
N ALA A 159 -6.41 -18.77 7.05
CA ALA A 159 -7.73 -18.19 7.16
C ALA A 159 -8.65 -18.67 6.03
N ASP A 160 -9.91 -18.91 6.37
CA ASP A 160 -10.97 -19.22 5.39
C ASP A 160 -11.65 -17.90 4.96
N SER A 161 -11.04 -17.22 4.00
CA SER A 161 -11.58 -15.98 3.42
C SER A 161 -11.72 -16.14 1.91
N PRO A 162 -12.92 -16.41 1.38
CA PRO A 162 -13.15 -16.60 -0.05
C PRO A 162 -12.69 -15.39 -0.89
N GLU A 163 -12.86 -14.18 -0.37
CA GLU A 163 -12.46 -12.95 -1.04
C GLU A 163 -10.94 -12.86 -1.18
N VAL A 164 -10.21 -13.22 -0.13
CA VAL A 164 -8.73 -13.24 -0.16
C VAL A 164 -8.23 -14.36 -1.05
N VAL A 165 -8.83 -15.55 -0.98
CA VAL A 165 -8.51 -16.68 -1.87
C VAL A 165 -8.70 -16.29 -3.33
N HIS A 166 -9.83 -15.64 -3.67
CA HIS A 166 -10.08 -15.14 -5.02
C HIS A 166 -9.02 -14.11 -5.43
N HIS A 167 -8.74 -13.13 -4.57
CA HIS A 167 -7.74 -12.09 -4.84
C HIS A 167 -6.35 -12.68 -5.14
N LEU A 168 -5.89 -13.64 -4.33
CA LEU A 168 -4.60 -14.29 -4.53
C LEU A 168 -4.56 -15.12 -5.82
N ASN A 169 -5.55 -15.97 -6.05
CA ASN A 169 -5.51 -16.98 -7.10
C ASN A 169 -5.96 -16.47 -8.48
N GLU A 170 -6.80 -15.44 -8.53
CA GLU A 170 -7.34 -14.92 -9.80
C GLU A 170 -6.73 -13.55 -10.15
N GLU A 171 -6.65 -12.65 -9.18
CA GLU A 171 -6.20 -11.28 -9.46
C GLU A 171 -4.67 -11.17 -9.41
N MET A 172 -4.06 -11.51 -8.29
CA MET A 172 -2.60 -11.44 -8.14
C MET A 172 -1.89 -12.49 -8.99
N ALA A 173 -2.39 -13.72 -9.06
CA ALA A 173 -1.83 -14.76 -9.90
C ALA A 173 -1.92 -14.45 -11.42
N GLY A 174 -2.80 -13.52 -11.80
CA GLY A 174 -2.92 -13.03 -13.17
C GLY A 174 -1.77 -12.14 -13.65
N PHE A 175 -0.89 -11.69 -12.77
CA PHE A 175 0.33 -10.98 -13.17
C PHE A 175 1.38 -11.97 -13.69
N ASP A 176 2.12 -11.54 -14.71
CA ASP A 176 3.12 -12.38 -15.36
C ASP A 176 4.43 -12.51 -14.55
N ALA A 177 5.33 -13.34 -15.06
CA ALA A 177 6.63 -13.58 -14.44
C ALA A 177 7.49 -12.30 -14.36
N GLU A 178 7.39 -11.41 -15.35
CA GLU A 178 8.18 -10.19 -15.39
C GLU A 178 7.77 -9.25 -14.25
N MET A 179 6.47 -9.06 -14.03
CA MET A 179 5.96 -8.22 -12.94
C MET A 179 6.28 -8.83 -11.58
N TRP A 180 6.11 -10.14 -11.40
CA TRP A 180 6.43 -10.82 -10.14
C TRP A 180 7.92 -10.74 -9.80
N THR A 181 8.78 -11.01 -10.75
CA THR A 181 10.24 -10.95 -10.52
C THR A 181 10.69 -9.52 -10.26
N ARG A 182 10.12 -8.54 -10.98
CA ARG A 182 10.37 -7.11 -10.72
C ARG A 182 9.94 -6.74 -9.30
N SER A 183 8.72 -7.07 -8.90
CA SER A 183 8.18 -6.70 -7.59
C SER A 183 9.06 -7.24 -6.44
N CYS A 184 9.40 -8.52 -6.47
CA CYS A 184 10.24 -9.13 -5.44
C CYS A 184 11.64 -8.48 -5.37
N ARG A 185 12.26 -8.23 -6.52
CA ARG A 185 13.58 -7.57 -6.62
C ARG A 185 13.53 -6.14 -6.10
N VAL A 186 12.52 -5.37 -6.48
CA VAL A 186 12.37 -3.95 -6.05
C VAL A 186 12.05 -3.86 -4.56
N ILE A 187 11.25 -4.75 -4.02
CA ILE A 187 10.97 -4.82 -2.58
C ILE A 187 12.26 -5.09 -1.80
N GLU A 188 13.08 -6.07 -2.22
CA GLU A 188 14.36 -6.32 -1.57
C GLU A 188 15.30 -5.11 -1.67
N ALA A 189 15.39 -4.49 -2.84
CA ALA A 189 16.21 -3.29 -3.05
C ALA A 189 15.78 -2.12 -2.15
N ALA A 190 14.48 -1.94 -1.91
CA ALA A 190 13.97 -0.92 -1.01
C ALA A 190 14.38 -1.18 0.46
N TYR A 191 14.32 -2.44 0.91
CA TYR A 191 14.86 -2.81 2.23
C TYR A 191 16.37 -2.62 2.33
N GLN A 192 17.11 -2.91 1.27
CA GLN A 192 18.57 -2.67 1.23
C GLN A 192 18.90 -1.19 1.31
N ARG A 193 18.12 -0.34 0.60
CA ARG A 193 18.30 1.12 0.58
C ARG A 193 17.97 1.76 1.93
N TRP A 194 16.84 1.39 2.53
CA TRP A 194 16.26 2.09 3.68
C TRP A 194 16.35 1.32 5.00
N GLY A 195 16.71 0.04 4.97
CA GLY A 195 16.72 -0.84 6.16
C GLY A 195 15.32 -1.32 6.54
N SER A 196 14.40 -0.42 6.82
CA SER A 196 13.01 -0.73 7.11
C SER A 196 12.07 0.44 6.75
N PRO A 197 10.76 0.18 6.59
CA PRO A 197 9.78 1.25 6.45
C PRO A 197 9.78 2.27 7.60
N LEU A 198 9.99 1.85 8.85
CA LEU A 198 10.11 2.77 9.98
C LEU A 198 11.33 3.70 9.82
N GLU A 199 12.46 3.18 9.36
CA GLU A 199 13.66 3.99 9.08
C GLU A 199 13.38 4.99 7.93
N ARG A 200 12.64 4.58 6.88
CA ARG A 200 12.22 5.50 5.82
C ARG A 200 11.23 6.56 6.31
N MET A 201 10.29 6.21 7.20
CA MET A 201 9.35 7.17 7.80
C MET A 201 10.10 8.21 8.66
N LEU A 202 11.11 7.78 9.44
CA LEU A 202 11.97 8.68 10.21
C LEU A 202 12.80 9.62 9.33
N ALA A 203 13.09 9.22 8.09
CA ALA A 203 13.86 10.00 7.13
C ALA A 203 13.01 10.92 6.24
N LEU A 204 11.69 11.04 6.49
CA LEU A 204 10.87 12.02 5.79
C LEU A 204 11.39 13.44 6.03
N ALA A 205 11.56 14.22 4.97
CA ALA A 205 12.07 15.60 5.04
C ALA A 205 11.20 16.47 5.96
N GLU A 206 9.90 16.25 5.93
CA GLU A 206 8.93 16.91 6.80
C GLU A 206 8.15 15.85 7.62
N PRO A 207 8.40 15.71 8.94
CA PRO A 207 7.69 14.78 9.79
C PRO A 207 6.18 15.04 9.81
N ARG A 208 5.39 13.97 9.74
CA ARG A 208 3.92 14.03 9.73
C ARG A 208 3.32 12.79 10.38
N PRO A 209 2.04 12.84 10.82
CA PRO A 209 1.38 11.64 11.33
C PRO A 209 1.32 10.53 10.29
N VAL A 210 1.68 9.32 10.71
CA VAL A 210 1.59 8.09 9.92
C VAL A 210 0.77 7.07 10.70
N ALA A 211 -0.36 6.61 10.14
CA ALA A 211 -1.09 5.47 10.68
C ALA A 211 -0.54 4.18 10.09
N HIS A 212 -0.28 3.19 10.95
CA HIS A 212 -0.07 1.81 10.54
C HIS A 212 -1.29 0.98 10.96
N LEU A 213 -2.18 0.73 10.02
CA LEU A 213 -3.39 -0.07 10.22
C LEU A 213 -3.07 -1.51 9.83
N TYR A 214 -3.12 -2.46 10.77
CA TYR A 214 -2.64 -3.81 10.48
C TYR A 214 -3.51 -4.90 11.11
N SER A 215 -3.63 -6.02 10.41
CA SER A 215 -4.21 -7.27 10.88
C SER A 215 -3.12 -8.29 11.21
N GLN A 216 -2.09 -8.36 10.39
CA GLN A 216 -0.98 -9.30 10.51
C GLN A 216 0.38 -8.59 10.62
N PRO A 217 1.38 -9.17 11.33
CA PRO A 217 1.26 -10.29 12.27
C PRO A 217 0.41 -9.96 13.50
N SER A 218 -0.39 -10.93 13.99
CA SER A 218 -1.25 -10.78 15.17
C SER A 218 -0.63 -11.30 16.47
N THR A 219 0.70 -11.34 16.54
CA THR A 219 1.40 -11.85 17.73
C THR A 219 1.51 -10.80 18.84
N PRO A 220 1.44 -11.23 20.13
CA PRO A 220 1.64 -10.31 21.26
C PRO A 220 2.96 -9.54 21.19
N GLU A 221 4.00 -10.16 20.65
CA GLU A 221 5.30 -9.53 20.47
C GLU A 221 5.24 -8.39 19.46
N HIS A 222 4.64 -8.62 18.29
CA HIS A 222 4.47 -7.58 17.28
C HIS A 222 3.66 -6.39 17.82
N HIS A 223 2.56 -6.64 18.54
CA HIS A 223 1.76 -5.58 19.16
C HIS A 223 2.57 -4.79 20.21
N ARG A 224 3.40 -5.46 21.00
CA ARG A 224 4.28 -4.78 21.97
C ARG A 224 5.28 -3.87 21.28
N GLU A 225 5.95 -4.37 20.27
CA GLU A 225 6.94 -3.61 19.50
C GLU A 225 6.34 -2.38 18.81
N GLN A 226 5.14 -2.49 18.25
CA GLN A 226 4.41 -1.35 17.66
C GLN A 226 4.15 -0.27 18.73
N ARG A 227 3.68 -0.66 19.93
CA ARG A 227 3.42 0.26 21.03
C ARG A 227 4.69 0.92 21.55
N GLU A 228 5.76 0.15 21.73
CA GLU A 228 7.05 0.66 22.20
C GLU A 228 7.63 1.69 21.23
N PHE A 229 7.59 1.41 19.92
CA PHE A 229 8.04 2.36 18.92
C PHE A 229 7.18 3.64 18.93
N SER A 230 5.85 3.51 18.98
CA SER A 230 4.92 4.63 19.04
C SER A 230 5.10 5.49 20.29
N ALA A 231 5.45 4.90 21.44
CA ALA A 231 5.70 5.65 22.69
C ALA A 231 6.87 6.64 22.54
N GLY A 232 7.90 6.25 21.79
CA GLY A 232 9.03 7.13 21.47
C GLY A 232 8.80 8.03 20.24
N ASN A 233 7.77 7.77 19.46
CA ASN A 233 7.48 8.41 18.18
C ASN A 233 5.99 8.73 18.03
N PRO A 234 5.46 9.80 18.67
CA PRO A 234 4.02 10.09 18.71
C PRO A 234 3.38 10.36 17.34
N TRP A 235 4.17 10.59 16.30
CA TRP A 235 3.73 10.72 14.93
C TRP A 235 3.34 9.37 14.30
N PHE A 236 3.87 8.25 14.82
CA PHE A 236 3.54 6.89 14.39
C PHE A 236 2.37 6.34 15.22
N GLN A 237 1.26 6.04 14.57
CA GLN A 237 0.00 5.63 15.20
C GLN A 237 -0.39 4.23 14.74
N PRO A 238 0.12 3.17 15.37
CA PRO A 238 -0.24 1.80 15.03
C PRO A 238 -1.64 1.47 15.59
N ARG A 239 -2.46 0.81 14.76
CA ARG A 239 -3.76 0.28 15.17
C ARG A 239 -3.93 -1.13 14.62
N TRP A 240 -4.09 -2.09 15.52
CA TRP A 240 -4.48 -3.45 15.16
C TRP A 240 -5.97 -3.50 14.84
N LEU A 241 -6.32 -4.15 13.72
CA LEU A 241 -7.68 -4.22 13.20
C LEU A 241 -8.40 -5.53 13.59
N GLY A 242 -7.65 -6.54 14.03
CA GLY A 242 -8.21 -7.84 14.43
C GLY A 242 -8.61 -8.75 13.27
N GLY A 243 -8.29 -8.40 12.03
CA GLY A 243 -8.59 -9.20 10.84
C GLY A 243 -7.77 -10.49 10.75
N PRO A 244 -8.27 -11.52 10.05
CA PRO A 244 -7.64 -12.84 9.97
C PRO A 244 -6.50 -12.91 8.95
N THR A 245 -6.45 -12.02 7.95
CA THR A 245 -5.46 -12.08 6.88
C THR A 245 -4.68 -10.79 6.71
N HIS A 246 -3.72 -10.79 5.77
CA HIS A 246 -2.95 -9.64 5.32
C HIS A 246 -3.79 -8.62 4.48
N PHE A 247 -5.09 -8.87 4.28
CA PHE A 247 -5.93 -8.08 3.38
C PHE A 247 -7.18 -7.52 4.09
N PRO A 248 -7.04 -6.63 5.09
CA PRO A 248 -8.19 -6.09 5.82
C PRO A 248 -9.15 -5.28 4.93
N THR A 249 -8.74 -4.83 3.76
CA THR A 249 -9.61 -4.20 2.76
C THR A 249 -10.63 -5.18 2.16
N LEU A 250 -10.34 -6.48 2.20
CA LEU A 250 -11.19 -7.55 1.69
C LEU A 250 -11.96 -8.26 2.80
N ASP A 251 -11.31 -8.59 3.92
CA ASP A 251 -11.90 -9.40 4.98
C ASP A 251 -12.56 -8.58 6.11
N SER A 252 -12.19 -7.32 6.27
CA SER A 252 -12.68 -6.43 7.35
C SER A 252 -12.95 -4.99 6.86
N PRO A 253 -13.68 -4.82 5.72
CA PRO A 253 -13.77 -3.53 5.02
C PRO A 253 -14.39 -2.40 5.84
N GLU A 254 -15.35 -2.68 6.72
CA GLU A 254 -15.95 -1.68 7.60
C GLU A 254 -14.95 -1.18 8.63
N VAL A 255 -14.24 -2.11 9.28
CA VAL A 255 -13.26 -1.79 10.36
C VAL A 255 -12.13 -0.93 9.83
N ILE A 256 -11.57 -1.28 8.68
CA ILE A 256 -10.48 -0.50 8.09
C ILE A 256 -10.97 0.83 7.54
N SER A 257 -12.16 0.91 6.94
CA SER A 257 -12.71 2.16 6.44
C SER A 257 -12.92 3.18 7.57
N GLU A 258 -13.50 2.75 8.70
CA GLU A 258 -13.64 3.59 9.89
C GLU A 258 -12.28 4.07 10.42
N ALA A 259 -11.28 3.19 10.42
CA ALA A 259 -9.94 3.55 10.88
C ALA A 259 -9.27 4.58 9.97
N ILE A 260 -9.40 4.44 8.65
CA ILE A 260 -8.89 5.40 7.66
C ILE A 260 -9.58 6.75 7.84
N LEU A 261 -10.92 6.78 7.89
CA LEU A 261 -11.71 8.01 8.03
C LEU A 261 -11.38 8.74 9.33
N ALA A 262 -11.32 8.03 10.46
CA ALA A 262 -10.97 8.61 11.75
C ALA A 262 -9.57 9.25 11.74
N PHE A 263 -8.58 8.56 11.17
CA PHE A 263 -7.23 9.11 11.07
C PHE A 263 -7.16 10.28 10.09
N ALA A 264 -7.80 10.21 8.93
CA ALA A 264 -7.84 11.28 7.95
C ALA A 264 -8.51 12.56 8.49
N ALA A 265 -9.50 12.42 9.38
CA ALA A 265 -10.15 13.54 10.07
C ALA A 265 -9.26 14.18 11.16
N GLY A 266 -8.11 13.60 11.49
CA GLY A 266 -7.25 14.10 12.55
C GLY A 266 -7.65 13.68 13.96
N ALA A 267 -8.61 12.79 14.11
CA ALA A 267 -8.99 12.25 15.40
C ALA A 267 -7.82 11.46 16.01
N ARG A 268 -7.34 11.89 17.17
CA ARG A 268 -6.46 11.07 18.03
C ARG A 268 -7.37 10.14 18.85
N ARG A 269 -7.20 8.86 18.69
CA ARG A 269 -7.81 7.89 19.60
C ARG A 269 -6.75 7.22 20.45
#